data_32f23cb193307b06dc90584603acd72b
#
_entry.id   32f23cb193307b06dc90584603acd72b
#
_cell.length_a   1.000
_cell.length_b   1.000
_cell.length_c   1.000
_cell.angle_alpha   90.00
_cell.angle_beta   90.00
_cell.angle_gamma   90.00
#
_symmetry.space_group_name_H-M   'P 1'
#
loop_
_entity.id
_entity.type
_entity.pdbx_description
1 polymer ?
#
loop_
_entity_poly.entity_id
_entity_poly.type
_entity_poly.pdbx_seq_one_letter_code
_entity_poly.pdbx_strand_id
1 'polypeptide(L)'
;MRXLFTAXGVLLLLXIDTLLMIVPLLLLALLXLXLPGXRLRAXCAXGVMWCAEXWXXIGKRXFAXLXPTVWDXRGXAGLRRDRSYLLVCNHQSWVDIPALLXAXGGRXPFFKFFLKXELIWXPFLGLAFWALDYPFMXRHSKXYLERHPEKRGEDLEITXRACXRFRDXPVTLVNYLEGTRFTPLKHAQQXSPYRHLLRPKAGGXAFALASLGPQLDALLDVTLVYPGPRVPGFWELISGQVPRVIVDIRIRELDPALWQGDYQNDADFRQYMQAWVTRLWEEKDAHIARLRGVPX
;
A
#
# COMPACT_ATOMS: atom_id res chain seq x y z
N MET A 1 -19.70 -10.00 25.52
CA MET A 1 -18.71 -9.58 26.51
C MET A 1 -17.30 -9.95 26.08
N ARG A 2 -17.10 -11.14 25.58
CA ARG A 2 -15.81 -11.61 25.06
C ARG A 2 -15.25 -10.75 23.90
N UNK A 3 -15.84 -10.30 23.02
CA UNK A 3 -15.54 -9.49 22.00
C UNK A 3 -14.99 -8.21 22.42
N LEU A 4 -15.78 -7.76 23.54
CA LEU A 4 -15.34 -6.49 24.08
C LEU A 4 -14.00 -6.61 24.83
N PHE A 5 -13.82 -7.65 25.61
CA PHE A 5 -12.55 -7.88 26.31
C PHE A 5 -11.40 -8.07 25.33
N THR A 6 -11.61 -8.83 24.27
CA THR A 6 -10.59 -9.02 23.25
C THR A 6 -10.23 -7.69 22.58
N ALA A 7 -11.21 -6.93 22.20
CA ALA A 7 -10.97 -5.62 21.60
C ALA A 7 -10.22 -4.66 22.55
N UNK A 8 -10.42 -4.70 23.54
CA UNK A 8 -9.85 -3.93 24.47
C UNK A 8 -8.48 -4.24 24.66
N GLY A 9 -8.26 -5.50 24.84
CA GLY A 9 -6.87 -5.92 25.00
C GLY A 9 -6.04 -5.59 23.77
N VAL A 10 -6.57 -5.85 22.59
CA VAL A 10 -5.87 -5.54 21.34
C VAL A 10 -5.60 -4.05 21.24
N LEU A 11 -6.60 -3.21 21.48
CA LEU A 11 -6.41 -1.76 21.37
C LEU A 11 -5.40 -1.25 22.40
N LEU A 12 -5.45 -1.77 23.63
CA LEU A 12 -4.50 -1.37 24.66
C LEU A 12 -3.06 -1.71 24.24
N LEU A 13 -2.84 -2.92 23.79
CA LEU A 13 -1.50 -3.33 23.41
C LEU A 13 -1.02 -2.65 22.14
N LEU A 14 -1.88 -2.39 21.19
CA LEU A 14 -1.53 -1.61 20.02
C LEU A 14 -1.18 -0.15 20.36
N UNK A 15 -1.74 0.30 21.12
CA UNK A 15 -1.54 1.51 21.59
C UNK A 15 -0.28 1.62 22.21
N ILE A 16 0.01 0.74 23.18
CA ILE A 16 1.29 0.74 23.85
C ILE A 16 2.43 0.57 22.85
N ASP A 17 2.29 -0.36 21.94
CA ASP A 17 3.26 -0.58 20.88
C ASP A 17 3.48 0.71 20.07
N THR A 18 2.39 1.34 19.66
CA THR A 18 2.48 2.56 18.86
C THR A 18 3.20 3.67 19.64
N LEU A 19 2.87 3.88 20.91
CA LEU A 19 3.53 4.90 21.69
C LEU A 19 5.01 4.59 21.92
N LEU A 20 5.33 3.33 22.20
CA LEU A 20 6.71 2.92 22.43
C LEU A 20 7.58 3.13 21.18
N MET A 21 7.00 2.99 20.00
CA MET A 21 7.76 3.12 18.76
C MET A 21 7.68 4.51 18.15
N ILE A 22 6.53 5.20 18.30
CA ILE A 22 6.39 6.55 17.69
C ILE A 22 7.23 7.59 18.41
N VAL A 23 7.42 7.46 19.73
CA VAL A 23 8.20 8.44 20.46
C VAL A 23 9.67 8.42 20.02
N PRO A 24 10.37 7.29 20.04
CA PRO A 24 11.75 7.32 19.51
C PRO A 24 11.82 7.63 18.03
N LEU A 25 10.81 7.22 17.25
CA LEU A 25 10.77 7.55 15.83
C LEU A 25 10.70 9.06 15.62
N LEU A 26 9.83 9.74 16.36
CA LEU A 26 9.70 11.20 16.24
C LEU A 26 10.94 11.93 16.75
N LEU A 27 11.58 11.42 17.82
CA LEU A 27 12.83 12.02 18.28
C LEU A 27 13.92 11.89 17.23
N LEU A 28 14.03 10.72 16.61
CA LEU A 28 15.00 10.53 15.52
C LEU A 28 14.65 11.37 14.30
N ALA A 29 13.36 11.54 14.03
CA ALA A 29 12.90 12.39 12.93
C ALA A 29 13.28 13.86 13.16
N LEU A 30 13.14 14.34 14.40
CA LEU A 30 13.57 15.69 14.76
C LEU A 30 15.08 15.83 14.63
N LEU A 31 15.85 14.85 15.03
CA LEU A 31 17.29 14.85 14.78
C LEU A 31 17.64 14.88 13.30
N UNK A 32 16.90 14.21 12.58
CA UNK A 32 17.08 14.19 11.26
C UNK A 32 16.94 15.48 10.66
N LEU A 33 15.99 16.27 11.11
CA LEU A 33 15.83 17.66 10.70
C LEU A 33 17.00 18.60 11.09
N UNK A 34 17.40 18.19 12.12
CA UNK A 34 18.26 19.07 12.68
C UNK A 34 19.69 18.86 12.40
N LEU A 35 20.10 17.78 12.18
CA LEU A 35 21.53 17.47 12.12
C LEU A 35 22.09 17.65 10.71
N PRO A 36 23.28 18.26 10.55
CA PRO A 36 23.94 18.27 9.25
C PRO A 36 24.73 16.97 9.05
N GLY A 37 25.02 16.69 7.84
CA GLY A 37 25.90 15.58 7.49
C GLY A 37 25.16 14.27 7.15
N UNK A 38 25.58 13.61 6.40
CA UNK A 38 25.00 12.49 5.86
C UNK A 38 24.96 11.33 6.73
N ARG A 39 26.18 11.13 7.33
CA ARG A 39 26.32 9.95 8.18
C ARG A 39 25.35 9.97 9.36
N LEU A 40 25.21 11.09 10.04
CA LEU A 40 24.27 11.22 11.17
C LEU A 40 22.83 11.11 10.70
N ARG A 41 22.53 11.71 9.58
CA ARG A 41 21.16 11.60 9.02
C ARG A 41 20.84 10.18 8.60
N ALA A 42 21.81 9.50 8.02
CA ALA A 42 21.66 8.08 7.70
C ALA A 42 21.47 7.22 8.95
N UNK A 43 21.92 7.49 9.88
CA UNK A 43 21.84 6.81 11.07
C UNK A 43 20.56 7.01 11.68
N CYS A 44 20.16 8.23 11.63
CA CYS A 44 18.81 8.51 12.16
C CYS A 44 17.76 7.84 11.31
N ALA A 45 17.89 7.89 10.00
CA ALA A 45 16.97 7.22 9.11
C ALA A 45 16.91 5.69 9.35
N UNK A 46 17.73 5.22 9.63
CA UNK A 46 17.77 3.91 9.96
C UNK A 46 17.11 3.60 11.18
N GLY A 47 17.43 4.37 12.11
CA GLY A 47 16.75 4.23 13.37
C GLY A 47 15.23 4.42 13.23
N VAL A 48 14.81 5.36 12.40
CA VAL A 48 13.41 5.58 12.11
C VAL A 48 12.81 4.32 11.48
N MET A 49 13.49 3.75 10.53
CA MET A 49 13.01 2.51 9.87
C MET A 49 12.97 1.35 10.86
N TRP A 50 13.98 1.27 11.73
CA TRP A 50 13.99 0.24 12.78
C TRP A 50 12.76 0.36 13.69
N CYS A 51 12.41 1.58 14.07
CA CYS A 51 11.22 1.81 14.91
C CYS A 51 9.96 1.34 14.18
N ALA A 52 9.84 1.65 12.90
CA ALA A 52 8.68 1.21 12.12
C ALA A 52 8.60 -0.30 12.01
N GLU A 53 9.72 -0.91 11.76
CA GLU A 53 9.78 -2.38 11.67
C GLU A 53 9.56 -3.07 13.00
N UNK A 54 9.81 -2.61 13.98
CA UNK A 54 9.63 -3.11 15.20
C UNK A 54 8.29 -3.04 15.54
N TRP A 55 7.75 -1.82 15.19
CA TRP A 55 6.29 -1.68 15.38
C TRP A 55 5.53 -2.79 14.62
N UNK A 56 5.96 -3.20 13.52
CA UNK A 56 5.35 -4.17 12.78
C UNK A 56 5.44 -5.47 13.38
N UNK A 57 6.44 -5.64 13.94
CA UNK A 57 6.73 -6.84 14.50
C UNK A 57 5.98 -7.11 15.70
N ILE A 58 5.99 -6.14 16.54
CA ILE A 58 5.22 -6.26 17.78
C ILE A 58 3.74 -6.42 17.49
N GLY A 59 3.24 -5.64 16.54
CA GLY A 59 1.83 -5.72 16.15
C GLY A 59 1.42 -7.09 15.63
N LYS A 60 2.28 -7.75 14.88
CA LYS A 60 2.02 -9.10 14.38
C LYS A 60 1.86 -10.08 15.54
N ARG A 61 2.74 -9.98 16.51
CA ARG A 61 2.63 -10.81 17.72
C ARG A 61 1.37 -10.49 18.53
N UNK A 62 1.03 -9.26 18.57
CA UNK A 62 -0.07 -8.86 19.23
C UNK A 62 -1.22 -9.46 18.68
N PHE A 63 -1.38 -9.48 17.32
CA PHE A 63 -2.51 -10.12 16.67
C PHE A 63 -2.49 -11.64 16.82
N ALA A 64 -1.34 -12.21 16.67
CA ALA A 64 -1.21 -13.66 16.85
C ALA A 64 -1.65 -14.15 18.21
N UNK A 65 -1.42 -13.36 18.97
CA UNK A 65 -1.70 -13.72 20.28
C UNK A 65 -3.07 -13.51 20.69
N LEU A 66 -3.60 -12.51 20.31
CA LEU A 66 -4.91 -12.10 20.82
C LEU A 66 -6.08 -12.40 19.88
N UNK A 67 -5.88 -12.36 18.57
CA UNK A 67 -6.85 -12.54 17.73
C UNK A 67 -6.78 -13.90 17.31
N PRO A 68 -7.89 -14.67 17.16
CA PRO A 68 -7.87 -16.04 16.64
C PRO A 68 -7.76 -16.09 15.10
N THR A 69 -7.68 -14.97 14.46
CA THR A 69 -7.66 -14.87 12.99
C THR A 69 -6.50 -15.68 12.41
N VAL A 70 -6.80 -16.54 11.43
CA VAL A 70 -5.80 -17.25 10.66
C VAL A 70 -5.43 -16.37 9.44
N TRP A 71 -4.15 -15.97 9.37
CA TRP A 71 -3.63 -15.22 8.24
C TRP A 71 -3.06 -16.21 7.24
N ASP A 72 -3.82 -16.49 6.21
CA ASP A 72 -3.48 -17.52 5.22
C ASP A 72 -2.64 -16.89 4.10
N UNK A 73 -1.42 -16.64 4.20
CA UNK A 73 -0.61 -16.07 3.44
C UNK A 73 -0.16 -17.01 2.53
N ARG A 74 -0.19 -16.89 1.24
CA ARG A 74 0.23 -17.76 0.14
C ARG A 74 1.17 -17.00 -0.78
N GLY A 75 2.19 -17.65 -1.25
CA GLY A 75 3.17 -17.08 -2.18
C GLY A 75 4.24 -16.21 -1.52
N UNK A 76 4.41 -16.42 -0.42
CA UNK A 76 5.30 -15.75 0.30
C UNK A 76 6.68 -15.99 -0.03
N ALA A 77 7.04 -17.21 -0.67
CA ALA A 77 8.41 -17.56 -1.02
C ALA A 77 8.93 -16.64 -2.12
N GLY A 78 10.19 -16.34 -2.08
CA GLY A 78 10.80 -15.50 -3.11
C GLY A 78 10.79 -14.01 -2.82
N LEU A 79 10.08 -13.57 -1.79
CA LEU A 79 10.14 -12.17 -1.38
C LEU A 79 11.48 -11.90 -0.69
N ARG A 80 12.08 -10.73 -0.97
CA ARG A 80 13.38 -10.36 -0.42
C ARG A 80 13.37 -8.92 0.08
N ARG A 81 14.06 -8.69 1.18
CA ARG A 81 14.16 -7.35 1.76
C ARG A 81 15.09 -6.43 0.98
N ASP A 82 15.93 -7.00 0.13
CA ASP A 82 16.89 -6.22 -0.66
C ASP A 82 16.41 -5.93 -2.07
N ARG A 83 15.13 -6.15 -2.35
CA ARG A 83 14.50 -5.93 -3.66
C ARG A 83 13.43 -4.86 -3.57
N SER A 84 13.18 -4.20 -4.71
CA SER A 84 12.12 -3.18 -4.79
C SER A 84 10.92 -3.73 -5.54
N TYR A 85 9.74 -3.43 -5.02
CA TYR A 85 8.48 -3.96 -5.55
C TYR A 85 7.45 -2.87 -5.72
N LEU A 86 6.66 -2.98 -6.79
CA LEU A 86 5.38 -2.28 -6.88
C LEU A 86 4.31 -3.29 -6.50
N LEU A 87 3.54 -2.98 -5.47
CA LEU A 87 2.51 -3.87 -4.96
C LEU A 87 1.14 -3.34 -5.37
N VAL A 88 0.36 -4.15 -6.07
CA VAL A 88 -1.03 -3.80 -6.39
C VAL A 88 -1.95 -4.75 -5.64
N CYS A 89 -3.07 -4.22 -5.20
CA CYS A 89 -3.96 -4.97 -4.32
C CYS A 89 -5.38 -4.48 -4.49
N ASN A 90 -6.33 -5.39 -4.35
CA ASN A 90 -7.74 -5.02 -4.24
C ASN A 90 -8.00 -4.43 -2.85
N HIS A 91 -9.00 -3.56 -2.75
CA HIS A 91 -9.22 -2.77 -1.53
C HIS A 91 -10.67 -2.88 -1.11
N GLN A 92 -10.93 -3.38 0.10
CA GLN A 92 -12.29 -3.64 0.54
C GLN A 92 -12.58 -3.16 1.96
N SER A 93 -11.55 -2.97 2.78
CA SER A 93 -11.74 -2.83 4.21
C SER A 93 -10.54 -2.15 4.86
N TRP A 94 -10.75 -1.54 6.03
CA TRP A 94 -9.64 -1.12 6.87
C TRP A 94 -8.78 -2.30 7.34
N VAL A 95 -9.32 -3.53 7.29
CA VAL A 95 -8.55 -4.74 7.60
C VAL A 95 -7.45 -5.00 6.57
N ASP A 96 -7.58 -4.44 5.36
CA ASP A 96 -6.59 -4.64 4.30
C ASP A 96 -5.17 -4.27 4.73
N ILE A 97 -5.01 -3.16 5.48
CA ILE A 97 -3.69 -2.71 5.92
C ILE A 97 -3.07 -3.70 6.92
N PRO A 98 -3.75 -4.07 8.00
CA PRO A 98 -3.22 -5.14 8.85
C PRO A 98 -2.95 -6.45 8.10
N ALA A 99 -3.78 -6.79 7.12
CA ALA A 99 -3.58 -8.01 6.36
C ALA A 99 -2.29 -7.96 5.57
N LEU A 100 -2.00 -6.85 4.91
CA LEU A 100 -0.75 -6.69 4.18
C LEU A 100 0.45 -6.73 5.14
N LEU A 101 0.35 -6.04 6.25
CA LEU A 101 1.41 -6.05 7.25
C LEU A 101 1.64 -7.44 7.83
N UNK A 102 0.71 -8.05 8.01
CA UNK A 102 0.79 -9.32 8.57
C UNK A 102 1.36 -10.29 7.63
N ALA A 103 1.04 -10.19 6.47
CA ALA A 103 1.57 -11.14 5.49
C ALA A 103 2.96 -10.79 4.93
N UNK A 104 3.09 -9.67 4.66
CA UNK A 104 4.19 -9.30 4.02
C UNK A 104 5.22 -8.69 4.82
N GLY A 105 4.93 -8.27 6.05
CA GLY A 105 5.88 -7.54 6.91
C GLY A 105 7.09 -8.37 7.27
N GLY A 106 8.23 -7.76 7.20
CA GLY A 106 9.51 -8.44 7.45
C GLY A 106 10.04 -9.23 6.28
N ARG A 107 9.27 -9.40 5.26
CA ARG A 107 9.68 -10.15 4.06
C ARG A 107 9.98 -9.25 2.85
N UNK A 108 9.38 -8.15 2.74
CA UNK A 108 9.53 -7.19 1.80
C UNK A 108 10.05 -5.99 2.46
N PRO A 109 10.52 -5.01 1.72
CA PRO A 109 10.77 -3.72 2.35
C PRO A 109 9.51 -3.11 2.93
N PHE A 110 9.66 -2.28 3.95
CA PHE A 110 8.50 -1.67 4.62
C PHE A 110 7.62 -0.95 3.60
N PHE A 111 6.30 -1.11 3.75
CA PHE A 111 5.34 -0.57 2.80
C PHE A 111 5.32 0.95 2.81
N LYS A 112 5.22 1.55 1.62
CA LYS A 112 5.02 2.98 1.48
C LYS A 112 3.86 3.22 0.52
N PHE A 113 3.08 4.25 0.82
CA PHE A 113 1.95 4.68 0.01
C PHE A 113 2.21 6.09 -0.49
N PHE A 114 1.64 6.45 -1.64
CA PHE A 114 1.57 7.85 -2.02
C PHE A 114 0.60 8.57 -1.10
N LEU A 115 1.03 9.71 -0.53
CA LEU A 115 0.23 10.50 0.41
C LEU A 115 -0.04 11.88 -0.18
N LYS A 116 -1.20 12.43 0.16
CA LYS A 116 -1.49 13.82 -0.23
C LYS A 116 -0.52 14.78 0.44
N UNK A 117 -0.11 15.56 -0.13
CA UNK A 117 0.76 16.46 0.29
C UNK A 117 0.44 17.13 1.49
N GLU A 118 -0.93 17.46 1.61
CA GLU A 118 -1.41 18.14 2.82
C GLU A 118 -1.12 17.35 4.09
N LEU A 119 -0.94 16.05 4.01
CA LEU A 119 -0.69 15.21 5.18
C LEU A 119 0.65 15.51 5.85
N ILE A 120 1.56 16.19 5.20
CA ILE A 120 2.84 16.55 5.81
C ILE A 120 2.61 17.49 7.00
N TRP A 121 1.48 18.21 7.03
CA TRP A 121 1.14 19.14 8.10
C TRP A 121 0.34 18.50 9.25
N UNK A 122 0.06 17.26 9.17
CA UNK A 122 -0.57 16.66 10.11
C UNK A 122 0.32 16.53 11.18
N PRO A 123 -0.05 17.07 12.44
CA PRO A 123 0.87 17.02 13.56
C PRO A 123 1.33 15.62 13.88
N PHE A 124 2.59 15.46 14.10
CA PHE A 124 3.30 14.21 14.40
C PHE A 124 3.29 13.22 13.25
N LEU A 125 2.13 12.96 12.63
CA LEU A 125 2.05 12.00 11.52
C LEU A 125 2.82 12.47 10.30
N GLY A 126 2.73 13.78 9.98
CA GLY A 126 3.48 14.32 8.84
C GLY A 126 4.97 14.16 9.03
N LEU A 127 5.47 14.43 10.23
CA LEU A 127 6.89 14.27 10.54
C LEU A 127 7.30 12.80 10.45
N ALA A 128 6.44 11.89 10.95
CA ALA A 128 6.74 10.46 10.88
C ALA A 128 6.79 9.97 9.44
N PHE A 129 5.81 10.34 8.62
CA PHE A 129 5.80 9.93 7.20
C PHE A 129 6.98 10.53 6.45
N TRP A 130 7.32 11.80 6.74
CA TRP A 130 8.47 12.43 6.13
C TRP A 130 9.76 11.67 6.47
N ALA A 131 9.92 11.33 7.75
CA ALA A 131 11.11 10.63 8.22
C ALA A 131 11.22 9.22 7.63
N LEU A 132 10.08 8.59 7.35
CA LEU A 132 10.02 7.27 6.73
C LEU A 132 10.15 7.33 5.20
N ASP A 133 10.35 8.54 4.65
CA ASP A 133 10.47 8.75 3.20
C ASP A 133 9.23 8.35 2.41
N TYR A 134 8.05 8.54 2.99
CA TYR A 134 6.82 8.34 2.23
C TYR A 134 6.74 9.42 1.14
N PRO A 135 6.30 9.07 -0.07
CA PRO A 135 6.21 10.04 -1.14
C PRO A 135 4.95 10.89 -1.01
N PHE A 136 5.13 12.20 -0.83
CA PHE A 136 4.02 13.16 -0.78
C PHE A 136 3.77 13.70 -2.17
N MET A 137 2.51 13.79 -2.55
CA MET A 137 2.14 14.14 -3.91
C MET A 137 1.00 15.15 -3.99
N UNK A 138 0.96 15.89 -4.82
CA UNK A 138 0.00 16.75 -5.09
C UNK A 138 -0.61 16.29 -6.28
N ARG A 139 -1.78 16.08 -6.42
CA ARG A 139 -2.51 15.69 -7.61
C ARG A 139 -3.58 16.71 -7.96
N HIS A 140 -3.51 17.18 -9.18
CA HIS A 140 -4.51 18.10 -9.72
C HIS A 140 -5.69 17.31 -10.27
N SER A 141 -6.92 17.81 -10.02
CA SER A 141 -8.12 17.26 -10.61
C SER A 141 -8.19 17.57 -12.12
N LYS A 142 -8.99 16.84 -12.84
CA LYS A 142 -9.23 17.14 -14.25
C LYS A 142 -9.72 18.58 -14.49
N UNK A 143 -10.36 18.91 -13.73
CA UNK A 143 -10.94 20.16 -13.76
C UNK A 143 -9.97 21.24 -13.64
N TYR A 144 -9.24 21.05 -12.70
CA TYR A 144 -8.17 22.02 -12.48
C TYR A 144 -7.25 22.08 -13.69
N LEU A 145 -6.89 20.94 -14.22
CA LEU A 145 -5.97 20.89 -15.37
C LEU A 145 -6.58 21.49 -16.63
N GLU A 146 -7.90 21.37 -16.79
CA GLU A 146 -8.56 22.01 -17.93
C GLU A 146 -8.49 23.53 -17.83
N ARG A 147 -8.60 24.07 -16.60
CA ARG A 147 -8.49 25.51 -16.37
C ARG A 147 -7.05 25.99 -16.35
N HIS A 148 -6.11 25.12 -16.07
CA HIS A 148 -4.70 25.44 -15.96
C HIS A 148 -3.85 24.46 -16.76
N PRO A 149 -3.91 24.55 -18.13
CA PRO A 149 -3.19 23.59 -18.96
C PRO A 149 -1.68 23.60 -18.73
N GLU A 150 -1.13 24.71 -18.24
CA GLU A 150 0.31 24.83 -17.96
C GLU A 150 0.74 23.93 -16.79
N LYS A 151 -0.22 23.44 -16.01
CA LYS A 151 0.09 22.54 -14.89
C LYS A 151 0.14 21.07 -15.29
N ARG A 152 -0.17 20.75 -16.55
CA ARG A 152 -0.06 19.37 -17.02
C ARG A 152 1.40 18.93 -16.94
N GLY A 153 1.59 17.73 -16.50
CA GLY A 153 2.92 17.18 -16.30
C GLY A 153 3.53 17.47 -14.94
N GLU A 154 2.96 18.42 -14.20
CA GLU A 154 3.47 18.76 -12.86
C GLU A 154 3.34 17.58 -11.90
N ASP A 155 2.23 16.83 -11.98
CA ASP A 155 2.01 15.67 -11.13
C ASP A 155 3.09 14.62 -11.35
N LEU A 156 3.46 14.37 -12.62
CA LEU A 156 4.50 13.40 -12.90
C LEU A 156 5.87 13.90 -12.42
N GLU A 157 6.16 15.19 -12.58
CA GLU A 157 7.40 15.77 -12.06
C GLU A 157 7.49 15.64 -10.55
N ILE A 158 6.39 15.90 -9.85
CA ILE A 158 6.35 15.77 -8.39
C ILE A 158 6.59 14.32 -7.99
N THR A 159 5.97 13.41 -8.70
CA THR A 159 6.21 11.99 -8.46
C THR A 159 7.67 11.60 -8.67
N UNK A 160 8.18 12.05 -9.56
CA UNK A 160 9.42 11.79 -9.84
C UNK A 160 10.35 12.22 -8.88
N ARG A 161 10.12 13.41 -8.37
CA ARG A 161 10.95 13.94 -7.28
C ARG A 161 10.70 13.19 -5.96
N ALA A 162 9.46 12.87 -5.68
CA ALA A 162 9.12 12.13 -4.46
C ALA A 162 9.78 10.76 -4.43
N CYS A 163 9.97 10.17 -5.58
CA CYS A 163 10.54 8.83 -5.69
C CYS A 163 12.09 8.79 -5.81
N UNK A 164 12.54 9.76 -5.88
CA UNK A 164 13.85 9.89 -5.98
C UNK A 164 14.66 9.31 -4.94
N ARG A 165 14.10 9.35 -3.72
CA ARG A 165 14.72 8.78 -2.52
C ARG A 165 14.81 7.26 -2.56
N PHE A 166 14.01 6.63 -3.41
CA PHE A 166 13.96 5.18 -3.50
C PHE A 166 15.05 4.59 -4.40
N ARG A 167 15.82 5.43 -5.06
CA ARG A 167 16.84 4.93 -6.00
C ARG A 167 17.88 4.06 -5.34
N ASP A 168 18.20 4.36 -4.11
CA ASP A 168 19.24 3.65 -3.37
C ASP A 168 18.70 2.76 -2.26
N UNK A 169 17.35 2.65 -2.04
CA UNK A 169 16.81 1.98 -1.01
C UNK A 169 15.75 1.18 -1.53
N PRO A 170 15.86 -0.02 -1.19
CA PRO A 170 14.73 -0.86 -1.58
C PRO A 170 13.41 -0.34 -1.05
N VAL A 171 12.37 -0.51 -1.84
CA VAL A 171 11.03 0.00 -1.47
C VAL A 171 9.96 -0.99 -1.90
N THR A 172 8.89 -1.10 -1.10
CA THR A 172 7.63 -1.72 -1.51
C THR A 172 6.60 -0.59 -1.60
N LEU A 173 6.27 -0.19 -2.81
CA LEU A 173 5.33 0.90 -3.03
C LEU A 173 3.96 0.31 -3.35
N VAL A 174 2.96 0.66 -2.52
CA VAL A 174 1.62 0.07 -2.61
C VAL A 174 0.72 0.97 -3.44
N ASN A 175 0.01 0.35 -4.36
CA ASN A 175 -0.97 1.04 -5.20
C ASN A 175 -2.27 0.24 -5.20
N TYR A 176 -3.34 0.86 -4.71
CA TYR A 176 -4.68 0.29 -4.81
C TYR A 176 -5.26 0.74 -6.15
N LEU A 177 -5.30 -0.17 -7.12
CA LEU A 177 -5.68 0.19 -8.50
C LEU A 177 -7.12 0.69 -8.61
N GLU A 178 -7.99 0.29 -7.68
CA GLU A 178 -9.38 0.75 -7.70
C GLU A 178 -9.53 2.22 -7.28
N GLY A 179 -8.55 2.75 -6.57
CA GLY A 179 -8.55 4.13 -6.11
C GLY A 179 -9.42 4.41 -4.92
N THR A 180 -10.25 3.45 -4.50
CA THR A 180 -11.15 3.58 -3.37
C THR A 180 -11.54 2.19 -2.91
N ARG A 181 -12.11 2.08 -1.70
CA ARG A 181 -12.58 0.79 -1.19
C ARG A 181 -13.80 0.31 -1.94
N PHE A 182 -13.85 -0.98 -2.20
CA PHE A 182 -15.02 -1.62 -2.80
C PHE A 182 -16.21 -1.49 -1.87
N THR A 183 -17.33 -1.03 -2.41
CA THR A 183 -18.64 -1.16 -1.76
C THR A 183 -19.65 -1.59 -2.83
N PRO A 184 -20.75 -2.27 -2.43
CA PRO A 184 -21.76 -2.62 -3.42
C PRO A 184 -22.35 -1.40 -4.15
N LEU A 185 -22.47 -0.28 -3.45
CA LEU A 185 -22.97 0.95 -4.07
C LEU A 185 -22.02 1.44 -5.16
N LYS A 186 -20.72 1.52 -4.87
CA LYS A 186 -19.73 1.96 -5.87
C LYS A 186 -19.67 1.00 -7.03
N HIS A 187 -19.76 -0.31 -6.76
CA HIS A 187 -19.77 -1.33 -7.79
C HIS A 187 -20.94 -1.11 -8.76
N ALA A 188 -22.12 -0.86 -8.20
CA ALA A 188 -23.31 -0.60 -9.01
C ALA A 188 -23.18 0.72 -9.77
N GLN A 189 -22.67 1.77 -9.12
CA GLN A 189 -22.52 3.09 -9.73
C GLN A 189 -21.55 3.07 -10.91
N GLN A 190 -20.55 2.22 -10.87
CA GLN A 190 -19.55 2.11 -11.94
C GLN A 190 -19.95 1.17 -13.07
N UNK A 191 -20.88 0.33 -12.69
CA UNK A 191 -21.22 -0.59 -13.52
C UNK A 191 -20.13 -1.45 -13.79
N SER A 192 -19.44 -1.82 -12.73
CA SER A 192 -18.24 -2.60 -12.84
C SER A 192 -18.47 -3.90 -13.60
N PRO A 193 -17.59 -4.24 -14.53
CA PRO A 193 -17.74 -5.51 -15.27
C PRO A 193 -17.25 -6.70 -14.45
N TYR A 194 -16.66 -6.46 -13.28
CA TYR A 194 -16.10 -7.51 -12.44
C TYR A 194 -17.10 -7.89 -11.37
N ARG A 195 -17.03 -9.15 -10.94
CA ARG A 195 -17.91 -9.64 -9.89
C ARG A 195 -17.45 -9.15 -8.51
N HIS A 196 -16.14 -9.08 -8.28
CA HIS A 196 -15.58 -8.84 -6.96
C HIS A 196 -14.75 -7.56 -6.86
N LEU A 197 -14.68 -6.76 -7.92
CA LEU A 197 -13.75 -5.63 -7.99
C LEU A 197 -14.43 -4.41 -8.60
N LEU A 198 -13.92 -3.24 -8.25
CA LEU A 198 -14.24 -2.01 -8.97
C LEU A 198 -13.33 -1.89 -10.20
N ARG A 199 -13.65 -0.96 -11.09
CA ARG A 199 -12.83 -0.73 -12.26
C ARG A 199 -11.45 -0.23 -11.86
N PRO A 200 -10.38 -0.74 -12.48
CA PRO A 200 -9.03 -0.28 -12.15
C PRO A 200 -8.69 1.01 -12.88
N LYS A 201 -7.86 1.83 -12.25
CA LYS A 201 -7.38 3.10 -12.80
C LYS A 201 -5.89 2.97 -13.08
N ALA A 202 -5.50 3.23 -14.33
CA ALA A 202 -4.11 3.04 -14.74
C ALA A 202 -3.20 4.20 -14.34
N GLY A 203 -3.74 5.37 -14.03
CA GLY A 203 -2.94 6.58 -13.82
C GLY A 203 -1.88 6.44 -12.76
N GLY A 204 -2.25 6.01 -11.58
CA GLY A 204 -1.30 5.80 -10.49
C GLY A 204 -0.21 4.76 -10.82
N UNK A 205 -0.51 3.73 -11.40
CA UNK A 205 0.29 2.79 -11.76
C UNK A 205 1.22 3.21 -12.73
N ALA A 206 0.74 4.00 -13.72
CA ALA A 206 1.62 4.52 -14.77
C ALA A 206 2.65 5.50 -14.21
N PHE A 207 2.22 6.38 -13.32
CA PHE A 207 3.14 7.36 -12.73
C PHE A 207 4.23 6.69 -11.89
N ALA A 208 3.84 5.67 -11.11
CA ALA A 208 4.83 4.92 -10.32
C ALA A 208 5.82 4.20 -11.22
N LEU A 209 5.34 3.57 -12.28
CA LEU A 209 6.21 2.88 -13.23
C LEU A 209 7.12 3.85 -13.96
N ALA A 210 6.61 5.01 -14.38
CA ALA A 210 7.45 6.02 -15.02
C ALA A 210 8.56 6.51 -14.10
N SER A 211 8.27 6.60 -12.80
CA SER A 211 9.22 7.13 -11.82
C SER A 211 10.24 6.10 -11.36
N LEU A 212 9.82 4.84 -11.20
CA LEU A 212 10.63 3.80 -10.54
C LEU A 212 10.91 2.59 -11.41
N GLY A 213 10.32 2.51 -12.61
CA GLY A 213 10.32 1.28 -13.39
C GLY A 213 11.63 0.51 -13.44
N PRO A 214 12.75 1.18 -13.87
CA PRO A 214 14.02 0.44 -13.97
C PRO A 214 14.54 -0.11 -12.65
N GLN A 215 14.14 0.48 -11.52
CA GLN A 215 14.57 0.01 -10.20
C GLN A 215 13.72 -1.13 -9.66
N LEU A 216 12.51 -1.28 -10.16
CA LEU A 216 11.59 -2.28 -9.63
C LEU A 216 12.00 -3.67 -10.08
N ASP A 217 12.13 -4.57 -9.13
CA ASP A 217 12.49 -5.96 -9.43
C ASP A 217 11.30 -6.79 -9.85
N ALA A 218 10.12 -6.46 -9.36
CA ALA A 218 8.92 -7.21 -9.71
C ALA A 218 7.66 -6.45 -9.31
N LEU A 219 6.55 -6.90 -9.84
CA LEU A 219 5.21 -6.52 -9.40
C LEU A 219 4.72 -7.58 -8.42
N LEU A 220 4.23 -7.15 -7.27
CA LEU A 220 3.54 -8.04 -6.35
C LEU A 220 2.05 -7.87 -6.58
N ASP A 221 1.45 -8.89 -7.16
CA ASP A 221 0.01 -8.92 -7.42
C ASP A 221 -0.64 -9.59 -6.22
N VAL A 222 -1.15 -8.78 -5.28
CA VAL A 222 -1.69 -9.28 -4.03
C VAL A 222 -3.21 -9.29 -4.10
N THR A 223 -3.78 -10.41 -3.72
CA THR A 223 -5.22 -10.59 -3.68
C THR A 223 -5.64 -10.88 -2.25
N LEU A 224 -6.52 -10.04 -1.72
CA LEU A 224 -7.09 -10.19 -0.38
C LEU A 224 -8.50 -10.75 -0.50
N VAL A 225 -8.77 -11.84 0.23
CA VAL A 225 -10.10 -12.42 0.29
C VAL A 225 -10.49 -12.61 1.76
N TYR A 226 -11.66 -12.12 2.10
CA TYR A 226 -12.27 -12.35 3.41
C TYR A 226 -13.37 -13.40 3.21
N PRO A 227 -13.08 -14.67 3.54
CA PRO A 227 -14.11 -15.71 3.31
C PRO A 227 -15.36 -15.44 4.13
N GLY A 228 -16.51 -15.74 3.57
CA GLY A 228 -17.77 -15.50 4.23
C GLY A 228 -18.59 -14.46 3.50
N PRO A 229 -19.81 -14.22 3.97
CA PRO A 229 -20.76 -13.40 3.22
C PRO A 229 -20.53 -11.89 3.34
N ARG A 230 -19.79 -11.44 4.36
CA ARG A 230 -19.58 -10.00 4.58
C ARG A 230 -18.10 -9.69 4.73
N VAL A 231 -17.73 -8.48 4.28
CA VAL A 231 -16.39 -7.96 4.46
C VAL A 231 -16.26 -7.43 5.90
N PRO A 232 -15.29 -7.89 6.68
CA PRO A 232 -15.18 -7.42 8.06
C PRO A 232 -14.66 -5.99 8.12
N GLY A 233 -15.05 -5.27 9.16
CA GLY A 233 -14.49 -3.98 9.49
C GLY A 233 -13.41 -4.12 10.55
N PHE A 234 -12.83 -2.99 10.93
CA PHE A 234 -11.77 -2.97 11.93
C PHE A 234 -12.25 -3.50 13.28
N TRP A 235 -13.47 -3.16 13.67
CA TRP A 235 -14.04 -3.66 14.93
C TRP A 235 -14.09 -5.19 14.96
N GLU A 236 -14.55 -5.81 13.88
CA GLU A 236 -14.61 -7.27 13.81
C GLU A 236 -13.22 -7.88 13.96
N LEU A 237 -12.20 -7.23 13.38
CA LEU A 237 -10.83 -7.75 13.49
C LEU A 237 -10.35 -7.71 14.94
N ILE A 238 -10.43 -6.53 15.58
CA ILE A 238 -9.85 -6.37 16.93
C ILE A 238 -10.65 -7.09 18.00
N SER A 239 -11.94 -7.37 17.74
CA SER A 239 -12.77 -8.13 18.69
C SER A 239 -12.71 -9.62 18.48
N GLY A 240 -11.85 -10.10 17.57
CA GLY A 240 -11.64 -11.52 17.38
C GLY A 240 -12.71 -12.22 16.56
N GLN A 241 -13.44 -11.46 15.75
CA GLN A 241 -14.57 -12.00 15.00
C GLN A 241 -14.24 -12.33 13.54
N VAL A 242 -12.96 -12.19 13.13
CA VAL A 242 -12.55 -12.53 11.77
C VAL A 242 -11.81 -13.86 11.82
N PRO A 243 -12.42 -14.94 11.33
CA PRO A 243 -11.76 -16.25 11.47
C PRO A 243 -10.58 -16.44 10.53
N ARG A 244 -10.63 -15.88 9.33
CA ARG A 244 -9.57 -16.12 8.36
C ARG A 244 -9.48 -14.99 7.35
N VAL A 245 -8.25 -14.68 6.93
CA VAL A 245 -7.98 -13.73 5.85
C VAL A 245 -7.01 -14.41 4.89
N ILE A 246 -7.37 -14.48 3.63
CA ILE A 246 -6.48 -15.03 2.61
C ILE A 246 -5.71 -13.87 1.97
N VAL A 247 -4.38 -13.98 1.99
CA VAL A 247 -3.51 -13.02 1.32
C VAL A 247 -2.69 -13.81 0.32
N ASP A 248 -3.04 -13.70 -0.95
CA ASP A 248 -2.38 -14.45 -2.02
C ASP A 248 -1.45 -13.51 -2.77
N ILE A 249 -0.16 -13.83 -2.78
CA ILE A 249 0.87 -13.01 -3.40
C ILE A 249 1.40 -13.71 -4.64
N ARG A 250 1.29 -13.05 -5.79
CA ARG A 250 1.91 -13.52 -7.02
C ARG A 250 3.00 -12.56 -7.43
N ILE A 251 4.21 -13.06 -7.61
CA ILE A 251 5.34 -12.26 -8.03
C ILE A 251 5.38 -12.28 -9.55
N ARG A 252 5.21 -11.12 -10.18
CA ARG A 252 5.15 -11.03 -11.64
C ARG A 252 6.30 -10.18 -12.16
N GLU A 253 6.84 -10.59 -13.31
CA GLU A 253 7.84 -9.79 -14.00
C GLU A 253 7.21 -8.52 -14.56
N LEU A 254 8.00 -7.46 -14.64
CA LEU A 254 7.58 -6.18 -15.22
C LEU A 254 8.28 -5.99 -16.56
N ASP A 255 7.49 -5.89 -17.63
CA ASP A 255 8.01 -5.63 -18.96
C ASP A 255 8.47 -4.15 -19.01
N PRO A 256 9.71 -3.88 -19.48
CA PRO A 256 10.17 -2.49 -19.61
C PRO A 256 9.28 -1.59 -20.45
N ALA A 257 8.46 -2.15 -21.33
CA ALA A 257 7.50 -1.35 -22.09
C ALA A 257 6.54 -0.58 -21.19
N LEU A 258 6.34 -1.04 -19.95
CA LEU A 258 5.41 -0.40 -19.02
C LEU A 258 5.87 0.98 -18.55
N TRP A 259 7.16 1.33 -18.70
CA TRP A 259 7.64 2.65 -18.30
C TRP A 259 8.37 3.40 -19.40
N GLN A 260 8.34 2.90 -20.64
CA GLN A 260 9.06 3.53 -21.75
C GLN A 260 8.20 4.52 -22.54
N GLY A 261 6.91 4.56 -22.31
CA GLY A 261 6.01 5.46 -23.02
C GLY A 261 5.67 6.70 -22.21
N ASP A 262 4.97 7.61 -22.87
CA ASP A 262 4.53 8.86 -22.26
C ASP A 262 3.03 8.78 -21.99
N TYR A 263 2.68 8.42 -20.76
CA TYR A 263 1.28 8.23 -20.38
C TYR A 263 0.47 9.52 -20.54
N GLN A 264 1.09 10.68 -20.31
CA GLN A 264 0.35 11.93 -20.33
C GLN A 264 0.04 12.42 -21.73
N ASN A 265 0.96 12.21 -22.68
CA ASN A 265 0.84 12.83 -23.99
C ASN A 265 0.59 11.86 -25.14
N ASP A 266 0.72 10.56 -24.90
CA ASP A 266 0.57 9.54 -25.95
C ASP A 266 -0.69 8.71 -25.65
N ALA A 267 -1.73 8.96 -26.43
CA ALA A 267 -3.01 8.26 -26.26
C ALA A 267 -2.88 6.75 -26.48
N ASP A 268 -2.00 6.34 -27.41
CA ASP A 268 -1.79 4.91 -27.64
C ASP A 268 -1.15 4.25 -26.43
N PHE A 269 -0.21 4.92 -25.78
CA PHE A 269 0.39 4.37 -24.57
C PHE A 269 -0.60 4.32 -23.41
N ARG A 270 -1.46 5.33 -23.28
CA ARG A 270 -2.54 5.28 -22.27
C ARG A 270 -3.44 4.08 -22.49
N GLN A 271 -3.80 3.79 -23.74
CA GLN A 271 -4.61 2.62 -24.04
C GLN A 271 -3.87 1.33 -23.72
N TYR A 272 -2.58 1.27 -24.01
CA TYR A 272 -1.74 0.11 -23.69
C TYR A 272 -1.73 -0.14 -22.19
N MET A 273 -1.55 0.90 -21.39
CA MET A 273 -1.53 0.78 -19.94
C MET A 273 -2.89 0.37 -19.39
N GLN A 274 -3.96 0.99 -19.90
CA GLN A 274 -5.30 0.64 -19.45
C GLN A 274 -5.65 -0.81 -19.82
N ALA A 275 -5.23 -1.27 -20.99
CA ALA A 275 -5.46 -2.65 -21.39
C ALA A 275 -4.68 -3.61 -20.49
N TRP A 276 -3.43 -3.26 -20.14
CA TRP A 276 -2.61 -4.08 -19.26
C TRP A 276 -3.26 -4.22 -17.88
N VAL A 277 -3.70 -3.08 -17.31
CA VAL A 277 -4.35 -3.05 -16.01
C VAL A 277 -5.68 -3.84 -16.06
N THR A 278 -6.42 -3.71 -17.14
CA THR A 278 -7.69 -4.41 -17.31
C THR A 278 -7.47 -5.93 -17.35
N ARG A 279 -6.45 -6.40 -18.08
CA ARG A 279 -6.16 -7.83 -18.11
C ARG A 279 -5.77 -8.35 -16.73
N LEU A 280 -4.94 -7.59 -16.03
CA LEU A 280 -4.53 -7.95 -14.67
C LEU A 280 -5.76 -8.10 -13.77
N TRP A 281 -6.71 -7.16 -13.91
CA TRP A 281 -7.91 -7.15 -13.07
C TRP A 281 -8.90 -8.25 -13.45
N GLU A 282 -9.00 -8.58 -14.73
CA GLU A 282 -9.82 -9.73 -15.15
C GLU A 282 -9.28 -11.01 -14.55
N GLU A 283 -7.97 -11.19 -14.56
CA GLU A 283 -7.35 -12.37 -13.95
C GLU A 283 -7.57 -12.39 -12.45
N LYS A 284 -7.48 -11.23 -11.80
CA LYS A 284 -7.68 -11.14 -10.36
C LYS A 284 -9.13 -11.46 -9.99
N ASP A 285 -10.09 -10.98 -10.76
CA ASP A 285 -11.50 -11.26 -10.48
C ASP A 285 -11.78 -12.76 -10.53
N ALA A 286 -11.25 -13.43 -11.54
CA ALA A 286 -11.38 -14.90 -11.64
C ALA A 286 -10.65 -15.58 -10.48
N HIS A 287 -9.49 -15.07 -10.09
CA HIS A 287 -8.72 -15.64 -8.99
C HIS A 287 -9.45 -15.50 -7.65
N ILE A 288 -10.09 -14.34 -7.42
CA ILE A 288 -10.90 -14.15 -6.21
C ILE A 288 -12.03 -15.19 -6.17
N ALA A 289 -12.68 -15.42 -7.31
CA ALA A 289 -13.75 -16.42 -7.38
C ALA A 289 -13.22 -17.81 -6.99
N ARG A 290 -12.05 -18.17 -7.50
CA ARG A 290 -11.43 -19.46 -7.14
C ARG A 290 -11.10 -19.54 -5.65
N LEU A 291 -10.53 -18.47 -5.09
CA LEU A 291 -10.17 -18.44 -3.67
C LEU A 291 -11.41 -18.51 -2.78
N ARG A 292 -12.52 -17.94 -3.22
CA ARG A 292 -13.77 -18.00 -2.48
C ARG A 292 -14.54 -19.31 -2.69
N GLY A 293 -14.09 -20.13 -3.65
CA GLY A 293 -14.78 -21.36 -3.99
C GLY A 293 -16.06 -21.14 -4.78
N VAL A 294 -16.17 -20.04 -5.52
CA VAL A 294 -17.34 -19.70 -6.32
C VAL A 294 -17.07 -20.12 -7.76
N PRO A 295 -18.03 -20.83 -8.46
CA PRO A 295 -17.85 -21.16 -9.89
C PRO A 295 -17.75 -19.89 -10.72
N UNK A 296 -16.90 -20.14 -11.53
CA UNK A 296 -16.63 -19.11 -12.43
C UNK A 296 -17.55 -18.48 -13.10
#